data_e76800c1181a1c598d1287e556d23757
#
_entry.id   e76800c1181a1c598d1287e556d23757
#
_cell.length_a   1.000
_cell.length_b   1.000
_cell.length_c   1.000
_cell.angle_alpha   90.00
_cell.angle_beta   90.00
_cell.angle_gamma   90.00
#
_symmetry.space_group_name_H-M   'P 1'
#
loop_
_entity.id
_entity.type
_entity.pdbx_description
1 polymer ?
#
loop_
_entity_poly.entity_id
_entity_poly.type
_entity_poly.pdbx_seq_one_letter_code
_entity_poly.pdbx_strand_id
1 'polypeptide(L)'
;MGGGLLPPFFYGFIERPTALVLIFSLTSLVLALDGVRLQNEKLNRFIQTRIPMLWKEKERSHLTASTLLLIGCCLTTLLIPDKSIARLAMVYLAVGDSAAAITGKTLGRHKLLNGRKSVEGTLGGFLANVAVALLLGAGQFGLPASVALAGAFAASILEFFPTRVDDNISLPVGCGLLMLLLSHL
;
A
#
# COMPACT_ATOMS: atom_id res chain seq x y z
N MET A 1 3.20 9.95 5.12
CA MET A 1 2.74 8.63 5.56
C MET A 1 1.21 8.51 5.75
N GLY A 2 0.45 9.61 5.96
CA GLY A 2 -1.01 9.52 6.17
C GLY A 2 -1.91 9.30 4.94
N GLY A 3 -1.37 9.46 3.73
CA GLY A 3 -2.20 9.38 2.50
C GLY A 3 -2.68 7.98 2.10
N GLY A 4 -2.05 6.92 2.58
CA GLY A 4 -2.37 5.55 2.21
C GLY A 4 -3.75 5.06 2.67
N LEU A 5 -4.34 5.69 3.70
CA LEU A 5 -5.68 5.33 4.19
C LEU A 5 -6.82 6.00 3.41
N LEU A 6 -6.53 7.04 2.62
CA LEU A 6 -7.57 7.75 1.88
C LEU A 6 -8.29 6.86 0.85
N PRO A 7 -7.58 6.11 -0.03
CA PRO A 7 -8.25 5.25 -1.00
C PRO A 7 -9.19 4.21 -0.38
N PRO A 8 -8.80 3.39 0.61
CA PRO A 8 -9.71 2.40 1.20
C PRO A 8 -10.85 3.04 2.00
N PHE A 9 -10.64 4.23 2.57
CA PHE A 9 -11.69 4.98 3.26
C PHE A 9 -12.76 5.42 2.27
N PHE A 10 -12.40 6.19 1.24
CA PHE A 10 -13.36 6.67 0.25
C PHE A 10 -14.03 5.54 -0.52
N TYR A 11 -13.30 4.48 -0.86
CA TYR A 11 -13.88 3.30 -1.51
C TYR A 11 -15.00 2.68 -0.66
N GLY A 12 -14.99 2.85 0.67
CA GLY A 12 -16.07 2.41 1.55
C GLY A 12 -17.45 2.98 1.21
N PHE A 13 -17.50 4.22 0.76
CA PHE A 13 -18.73 4.99 0.56
C PHE A 13 -19.26 4.98 -0.87
N ILE A 14 -18.51 4.52 -1.84
CA ILE A 14 -18.87 4.54 -3.26
C ILE A 14 -18.95 3.13 -3.84
N GLU A 15 -19.73 2.97 -4.89
CA GLU A 15 -19.82 1.70 -5.61
C GLU A 15 -18.56 1.41 -6.42
N ARG A 16 -18.27 0.13 -6.66
CA ARG A 16 -17.08 -0.31 -7.37
C ARG A 16 -16.90 0.34 -8.76
N PRO A 17 -17.92 0.46 -9.64
CA PRO A 17 -17.76 1.12 -10.93
C PRO A 17 -17.32 2.58 -10.80
N THR A 18 -17.95 3.32 -9.89
CA THR A 18 -17.60 4.72 -9.61
C THR A 18 -16.17 4.83 -9.05
N ALA A 19 -15.82 3.93 -8.12
CA ALA A 19 -14.46 3.87 -7.57
C ALA A 19 -13.41 3.63 -8.65
N LEU A 20 -13.66 2.67 -9.56
CA LEU A 20 -12.76 2.38 -10.69
C LEU A 20 -12.55 3.61 -11.57
N VAL A 21 -13.63 4.31 -11.94
CA VAL A 21 -13.53 5.53 -12.77
C VAL A 21 -12.71 6.60 -12.05
N LEU A 22 -13.00 6.86 -10.77
CA LEU A 22 -12.30 7.89 -9.99
C LEU A 22 -10.83 7.54 -9.76
N ILE A 23 -10.54 6.32 -9.31
CA ILE A 23 -9.16 5.89 -9.04
C ILE A 23 -8.36 5.85 -10.34
N PHE A 24 -8.94 5.33 -11.44
CA PHE A 24 -8.27 5.29 -12.75
C PHE A 24 -7.98 6.70 -13.28
N SER A 25 -8.96 7.61 -13.21
CA SER A 25 -8.79 9.00 -13.64
C SER A 25 -7.71 9.72 -12.84
N LEU A 26 -7.73 9.55 -11.51
CA LEU A 26 -6.72 10.15 -10.62
C LEU A 26 -5.34 9.54 -10.87
N THR A 27 -5.26 8.22 -11.03
CA THR A 27 -3.99 7.52 -11.33
C THR A 27 -3.42 7.99 -12.67
N SER A 28 -4.25 8.11 -13.69
CA SER A 28 -3.83 8.59 -15.02
C SER A 28 -3.32 10.04 -14.96
N LEU A 29 -4.02 10.91 -14.23
CA LEU A 29 -3.61 12.30 -14.03
C LEU A 29 -2.26 12.39 -13.33
N VAL A 30 -2.10 11.71 -12.19
CA VAL A 30 -0.86 11.75 -11.40
C VAL A 30 0.30 11.11 -12.16
N LEU A 31 0.04 10.01 -12.89
CA LEU A 31 1.04 9.38 -13.75
C LEU A 31 1.48 10.30 -14.89
N ALA A 32 0.56 11.03 -15.53
CA ALA A 32 0.89 12.02 -16.55
C ALA A 32 1.74 13.17 -15.99
N LEU A 33 1.38 13.69 -14.79
CA LEU A 33 2.16 14.73 -14.11
C LEU A 33 3.58 14.25 -13.76
N ASP A 34 3.72 13.02 -13.25
CA ASP A 34 5.03 12.42 -12.99
C ASP A 34 5.82 12.19 -14.29
N GLY A 35 5.16 11.79 -15.38
CA GLY A 35 5.79 11.64 -16.68
C GLY A 35 6.33 12.97 -17.23
N VAL A 36 5.55 14.05 -17.17
CA VAL A 36 6.00 15.40 -17.56
C VAL A 36 7.15 15.87 -16.69
N ARG A 37 7.08 15.65 -15.38
CA ARG A 37 8.14 15.99 -14.43
C ARG A 37 9.45 15.27 -14.77
N LEU A 38 9.39 13.97 -15.05
CA LEU A 38 10.58 13.16 -15.35
C LEU A 38 11.23 13.53 -16.68
N GLN A 39 10.45 14.00 -17.67
CA GLN A 39 10.96 14.46 -18.96
C GLN A 39 11.55 15.88 -18.93
N ASN A 40 11.18 16.70 -17.93
CA ASN A 40 11.62 18.09 -17.83
C ASN A 40 12.48 18.31 -16.57
N GLU A 41 13.81 18.28 -16.74
CA GLU A 41 14.73 18.47 -15.60
C GLU A 41 14.57 19.80 -14.88
N LYS A 42 14.22 20.88 -15.58
CA LYS A 42 14.03 22.21 -14.97
C LYS A 42 12.82 22.19 -14.05
N LEU A 43 11.71 21.61 -14.53
CA LEU A 43 10.49 21.44 -13.75
C LEU A 43 10.73 20.52 -12.54
N ASN A 44 11.41 19.40 -12.75
CA ASN A 44 11.74 18.43 -11.70
C ASN A 44 12.57 19.10 -10.59
N ARG A 45 13.63 19.84 -10.93
CA ARG A 45 14.44 20.60 -9.96
C ARG A 45 13.63 21.68 -9.26
N PHE A 46 12.79 22.42 -9.99
CA PHE A 46 11.95 23.47 -9.42
C PHE A 46 11.01 22.92 -8.35
N ILE A 47 10.32 21.81 -8.63
CA ILE A 47 9.39 21.18 -7.68
C ILE A 47 10.15 20.66 -6.45
N GLN A 48 11.30 19.98 -6.64
CA GLN A 48 12.12 19.45 -5.55
C GLN A 48 12.67 20.54 -4.63
N THR A 49 13.02 21.71 -5.16
CA THR A 49 13.53 22.81 -4.37
C THR A 49 12.44 23.56 -3.58
N ARG A 50 11.21 23.57 -4.10
CA ARG A 50 10.07 24.23 -3.43
C ARG A 50 9.48 23.42 -2.29
N ILE A 51 9.49 22.09 -2.40
CA ILE A 51 8.85 21.18 -1.43
C ILE A 51 9.82 20.02 -1.09
N PRO A 52 11.01 20.30 -0.54
CA PRO A 52 12.04 19.26 -0.31
C PRO A 52 11.59 18.19 0.69
N MET A 53 10.69 18.52 1.61
CA MET A 53 10.19 17.63 2.66
C MET A 53 9.34 16.47 2.13
N LEU A 54 8.74 16.60 0.93
CA LEU A 54 7.87 15.58 0.33
C LEU A 54 8.62 14.59 -0.56
N TRP A 55 9.91 14.83 -0.85
CA TRP A 55 10.66 14.05 -1.84
C TRP A 55 11.72 13.16 -1.22
N LYS A 56 11.66 11.88 -1.58
CA LYS A 56 12.76 10.94 -1.30
C LYS A 56 13.80 11.02 -2.42
N GLU A 57 15.08 10.82 -2.11
CA GLU A 57 16.16 10.86 -3.13
C GLU A 57 15.91 9.95 -4.34
N LYS A 58 15.32 8.78 -4.11
CA LYS A 58 14.95 7.85 -5.19
C LYS A 58 13.90 8.40 -6.15
N GLU A 59 13.02 9.30 -5.70
CA GLU A 59 11.92 9.85 -6.52
C GLU A 59 12.42 10.92 -7.51
N ARG A 60 13.68 11.31 -7.42
CA ARG A 60 14.29 12.26 -8.38
C ARG A 60 14.32 11.73 -9.81
N SER A 61 14.50 10.44 -9.98
CA SER A 61 14.61 9.78 -11.28
C SER A 61 13.57 8.69 -11.52
N HIS A 62 12.64 8.50 -10.59
CA HIS A 62 11.60 7.46 -10.64
C HIS A 62 10.22 8.05 -10.35
N LEU A 63 9.19 7.25 -10.58
CA LEU A 63 7.83 7.58 -10.18
C LEU A 63 7.74 7.82 -8.67
N THR A 64 6.86 8.72 -8.26
CA THR A 64 6.64 9.01 -6.84
C THR A 64 5.95 7.83 -6.13
N ALA A 65 6.18 7.71 -4.82
CA ALA A 65 5.47 6.72 -4.00
C ALA A 65 3.94 6.89 -4.08
N SER A 66 3.46 8.13 -4.24
CA SER A 66 2.03 8.43 -4.43
C SER A 66 1.49 7.85 -5.74
N THR A 67 2.23 7.96 -6.84
CA THR A 67 1.87 7.37 -8.14
C THR A 67 1.81 5.84 -8.03
N LEU A 68 2.82 5.23 -7.42
CA LEU A 68 2.88 3.78 -7.23
C LEU A 68 1.74 3.28 -6.32
N LEU A 69 1.41 4.03 -5.26
CA LEU A 69 0.27 3.74 -4.39
C LEU A 69 -1.06 3.76 -5.17
N LEU A 70 -1.28 4.79 -5.98
CA LEU A 70 -2.50 4.90 -6.80
C LEU A 70 -2.60 3.78 -7.83
N ILE A 71 -1.49 3.41 -8.47
CA ILE A 71 -1.43 2.25 -9.37
C ILE A 71 -1.81 0.97 -8.60
N GLY A 72 -1.24 0.75 -7.42
CA GLY A 72 -1.57 -0.40 -6.57
C GLY A 72 -3.05 -0.44 -6.17
N CYS A 73 -3.63 0.70 -5.75
CA CYS A 73 -5.05 0.80 -5.43
C CYS A 73 -5.93 0.55 -6.66
N CYS A 74 -5.56 1.09 -7.83
CA CYS A 74 -6.27 0.88 -9.08
C CYS A 74 -6.30 -0.60 -9.47
N LEU A 75 -5.13 -1.25 -9.47
CA LEU A 75 -5.00 -2.68 -9.77
C LEU A 75 -5.76 -3.54 -8.77
N THR A 76 -5.66 -3.23 -7.47
CA THR A 76 -6.39 -3.95 -6.42
C THR A 76 -7.91 -3.86 -6.63
N THR A 77 -8.43 -2.66 -6.90
CA THR A 77 -9.86 -2.47 -7.17
C THR A 77 -10.32 -3.16 -8.45
N LEU A 78 -9.45 -3.20 -9.47
CA LEU A 78 -9.73 -3.83 -10.76
C LEU A 78 -9.76 -5.36 -10.66
N LEU A 79 -8.72 -5.94 -10.03
CA LEU A 79 -8.49 -7.39 -10.00
C LEU A 79 -9.30 -8.10 -8.92
N ILE A 80 -9.71 -7.39 -7.86
CA ILE A 80 -10.42 -7.97 -6.73
C ILE A 80 -11.86 -7.46 -6.72
N PRO A 81 -12.83 -8.28 -7.17
CA PRO A 81 -14.24 -7.89 -7.25
C PRO A 81 -14.88 -7.65 -5.88
N ASP A 82 -14.46 -8.42 -4.86
CA ASP A 82 -14.95 -8.25 -3.50
C ASP A 82 -14.44 -6.95 -2.88
N LYS A 83 -15.37 -6.07 -2.56
CA LYS A 83 -15.08 -4.74 -2.02
C LYS A 83 -14.43 -4.79 -0.64
N SER A 84 -14.84 -5.73 0.21
CA SER A 84 -14.31 -5.91 1.56
C SER A 84 -12.86 -6.38 1.50
N ILE A 85 -12.57 -7.36 0.66
CA ILE A 85 -11.21 -7.89 0.44
C ILE A 85 -10.30 -6.80 -0.15
N ALA A 86 -10.75 -6.09 -1.19
CA ALA A 86 -9.96 -5.03 -1.81
C ALA A 86 -9.63 -3.91 -0.82
N ARG A 87 -10.62 -3.46 -0.01
CA ARG A 87 -10.41 -2.46 1.04
C ARG A 87 -9.43 -2.94 2.09
N LEU A 88 -9.60 -4.16 2.57
CA LEU A 88 -8.74 -4.74 3.60
C LEU A 88 -7.28 -4.84 3.12
N ALA A 89 -7.07 -5.27 1.89
CA ALA A 89 -5.74 -5.34 1.28
C ALA A 89 -5.03 -3.97 1.22
N MET A 90 -5.76 -2.89 0.86
CA MET A 90 -5.24 -1.53 0.87
C MET A 90 -4.94 -1.03 2.29
N VAL A 91 -5.77 -1.41 3.28
CA VAL A 91 -5.55 -1.05 4.69
C VAL A 91 -4.30 -1.75 5.24
N TYR A 92 -4.05 -3.02 4.86
CA TYR A 92 -2.82 -3.72 5.25
C TYR A 92 -1.57 -2.99 4.77
N LEU A 93 -1.56 -2.51 3.53
CA LEU A 93 -0.45 -1.69 3.03
C LEU A 93 -0.27 -0.43 3.90
N ALA A 94 -1.34 0.34 4.11
CA ALA A 94 -1.24 1.63 4.77
C ALA A 94 -0.87 1.53 6.25
N VAL A 95 -1.47 0.57 6.97
CA VAL A 95 -1.25 0.37 8.41
C VAL A 95 0.03 -0.41 8.66
N GLY A 96 0.25 -1.50 7.92
CA GLY A 96 1.43 -2.34 8.04
C GLY A 96 2.73 -1.59 7.81
N ASP A 97 2.85 -0.90 6.65
CA ASP A 97 4.05 -0.08 6.33
C ASP A 97 4.29 1.02 7.37
N SER A 98 3.22 1.71 7.81
CA SER A 98 3.32 2.76 8.82
C SER A 98 3.80 2.20 10.18
N ALA A 99 3.22 1.10 10.63
CA ALA A 99 3.60 0.45 11.88
C ALA A 99 5.03 -0.11 11.82
N ALA A 100 5.39 -0.76 10.70
CA ALA A 100 6.74 -1.28 10.48
C ALA A 100 7.78 -0.15 10.47
N ALA A 101 7.47 0.98 9.82
CA ALA A 101 8.35 2.14 9.78
C ALA A 101 8.53 2.79 11.16
N ILE A 102 7.47 2.91 11.96
CA ILE A 102 7.52 3.48 13.31
C ILE A 102 8.33 2.55 14.23
N THR A 103 7.94 1.28 14.34
CA THR A 103 8.61 0.29 15.19
C THR A 103 10.08 0.08 14.78
N GLY A 104 10.35 0.01 13.47
CA GLY A 104 11.70 -0.12 12.96
C GLY A 104 12.61 1.08 13.26
N LYS A 105 12.06 2.30 13.35
CA LYS A 105 12.80 3.51 13.72
C LYS A 105 13.01 3.63 15.22
N THR A 106 12.01 3.26 16.02
CA THR A 106 12.04 3.45 17.48
C THR A 106 12.70 2.28 18.21
N LEU A 107 12.42 1.05 17.78
CA LEU A 107 12.83 -0.17 18.46
C LEU A 107 13.81 -1.03 17.66
N GLY A 108 14.04 -0.73 16.36
CA GLY A 108 14.79 -1.55 15.43
C GLY A 108 16.28 -1.70 15.77
N ARG A 109 16.63 -2.72 16.50
CA ARG A 109 18.00 -3.09 16.88
C ARG A 109 18.61 -4.08 15.90
N HIS A 110 17.83 -5.08 15.47
CA HIS A 110 18.31 -6.15 14.58
C HIS A 110 18.02 -5.81 13.13
N LYS A 111 19.02 -5.25 12.45
CA LYS A 111 18.91 -4.83 11.05
C LYS A 111 18.96 -6.02 10.11
N LEU A 112 18.05 -6.02 9.13
CA LEU A 112 17.94 -7.01 8.07
C LEU A 112 18.15 -6.34 6.71
N LEU A 113 18.42 -7.15 5.67
CA LEU A 113 18.47 -6.69 4.28
C LEU A 113 19.34 -5.44 4.08
N ASN A 114 20.61 -5.53 4.50
CA ASN A 114 21.61 -4.44 4.40
C ASN A 114 21.17 -3.14 5.13
N GLY A 115 20.48 -3.29 6.28
CA GLY A 115 20.09 -2.17 7.13
C GLY A 115 18.78 -1.48 6.75
N ARG A 116 18.11 -1.92 5.69
CA ARG A 116 16.88 -1.28 5.20
C ARG A 116 15.65 -1.63 6.02
N LYS A 117 15.57 -2.86 6.55
CA LYS A 117 14.47 -3.34 7.40
C LYS A 117 15.02 -3.83 8.74
N SER A 118 14.17 -3.98 9.73
CA SER A 118 14.53 -4.56 11.04
C SER A 118 13.52 -5.63 11.43
N VAL A 119 13.96 -6.59 12.24
CA VAL A 119 13.08 -7.65 12.78
C VAL A 119 11.92 -7.05 13.53
N GLU A 120 12.20 -6.07 14.40
CA GLU A 120 11.20 -5.38 15.22
C GLU A 120 10.20 -4.60 14.38
N GLY A 121 10.68 -3.96 13.27
CA GLY A 121 9.81 -3.28 12.33
C GLY A 121 8.87 -4.24 11.63
N THR A 122 9.39 -5.34 11.09
CA THR A 122 8.57 -6.38 10.42
C THR A 122 7.54 -6.98 11.39
N LEU A 123 7.95 -7.27 12.63
CA LEU A 123 7.04 -7.78 13.66
C LEU A 123 5.94 -6.76 14.01
N GLY A 124 6.31 -5.47 14.12
CA GLY A 124 5.36 -4.39 14.39
C GLY A 124 4.33 -4.24 13.27
N GLY A 125 4.76 -4.29 12.01
CA GLY A 125 3.86 -4.30 10.84
C GLY A 125 2.95 -5.51 10.82
N PHE A 126 3.48 -6.71 11.10
CA PHE A 126 2.70 -7.94 11.20
C PHE A 126 1.62 -7.87 12.28
N LEU A 127 1.98 -7.47 13.50
CA LEU A 127 1.02 -7.34 14.61
C LEU A 127 -0.06 -6.31 14.31
N ALA A 128 0.29 -5.19 13.68
CA ALA A 128 -0.67 -4.20 13.25
C ALA A 128 -1.64 -4.75 12.20
N ASN A 129 -1.14 -5.52 11.22
CA ASN A 129 -1.97 -6.17 10.21
C ASN A 129 -2.87 -7.26 10.81
N VAL A 130 -2.41 -8.01 11.81
CA VAL A 130 -3.26 -8.96 12.56
C VAL A 130 -4.38 -8.22 13.30
N ALA A 131 -4.09 -7.11 13.96
CA ALA A 131 -5.12 -6.30 14.60
C ALA A 131 -6.14 -5.77 13.58
N VAL A 132 -5.70 -5.28 12.42
CA VAL A 132 -6.56 -4.87 11.31
C VAL A 132 -7.40 -6.05 10.79
N ALA A 133 -6.82 -7.24 10.65
CA ALA A 133 -7.54 -8.44 10.22
C ALA A 133 -8.71 -8.77 11.15
N LEU A 134 -8.48 -8.73 12.44
CA LEU A 134 -9.51 -9.06 13.43
C LEU A 134 -10.56 -7.95 13.59
N LEU A 135 -10.13 -6.69 13.68
CA LEU A 135 -11.02 -5.57 13.95
C LEU A 135 -11.82 -5.15 12.70
N LEU A 136 -11.14 -5.01 11.57
CA LEU A 136 -11.80 -4.56 10.33
C LEU A 136 -12.19 -5.75 9.45
N GLY A 137 -11.32 -6.71 9.23
CA GLY A 137 -11.59 -7.84 8.36
C GLY A 137 -12.74 -8.71 8.88
N ALA A 138 -12.55 -9.35 10.00
CA ALA A 138 -13.56 -10.23 10.58
C ALA A 138 -14.68 -9.45 11.28
N GLY A 139 -14.35 -8.33 11.98
CA GLY A 139 -15.33 -7.55 12.74
C GLY A 139 -16.22 -6.70 11.84
N GLN A 140 -15.64 -5.72 11.12
CA GLN A 140 -16.44 -4.72 10.38
C GLN A 140 -16.81 -5.16 8.96
N PHE A 141 -15.90 -5.87 8.25
CA PHE A 141 -16.12 -6.28 6.86
C PHE A 141 -16.79 -7.65 6.73
N GLY A 142 -16.95 -8.39 7.84
CA GLY A 142 -17.64 -9.68 7.87
C GLY A 142 -16.89 -10.80 7.12
N LEU A 143 -15.60 -10.67 6.90
CA LEU A 143 -14.79 -11.73 6.27
C LEU A 143 -14.51 -12.86 7.27
N PRO A 144 -14.40 -14.12 6.83
CA PRO A 144 -13.90 -15.18 7.69
C PRO A 144 -12.55 -14.81 8.31
N ALA A 145 -12.41 -14.98 9.62
CA ALA A 145 -11.17 -14.62 10.32
C ALA A 145 -9.93 -15.29 9.74
N SER A 146 -10.06 -16.54 9.28
CA SER A 146 -8.99 -17.27 8.60
C SER A 146 -8.53 -16.59 7.32
N VAL A 147 -9.46 -16.08 6.50
CA VAL A 147 -9.17 -15.35 5.26
C VAL A 147 -8.46 -14.03 5.57
N ALA A 148 -9.00 -13.26 6.53
CA ALA A 148 -8.40 -11.98 6.93
C ALA A 148 -6.99 -12.18 7.52
N LEU A 149 -6.79 -13.16 8.41
CA LEU A 149 -5.48 -13.47 8.98
C LEU A 149 -4.47 -13.96 7.93
N ALA A 150 -4.91 -14.78 6.98
CA ALA A 150 -4.06 -15.21 5.86
C ALA A 150 -3.61 -14.00 5.02
N GLY A 151 -4.51 -13.02 4.78
CA GLY A 151 -4.17 -11.75 4.14
C GLY A 151 -3.13 -10.95 4.91
N ALA A 152 -3.27 -10.83 6.24
CA ALA A 152 -2.31 -10.14 7.10
C ALA A 152 -0.92 -10.80 7.06
N PHE A 153 -0.88 -12.13 7.09
CA PHE A 153 0.35 -12.90 6.98
C PHE A 153 1.02 -12.70 5.61
N ALA A 154 0.25 -12.81 4.53
CA ALA A 154 0.75 -12.59 3.16
C ALA A 154 1.27 -11.15 2.97
N ALA A 155 0.55 -10.14 3.48
CA ALA A 155 0.98 -8.76 3.43
C ALA A 155 2.35 -8.56 4.09
N SER A 156 2.56 -9.17 5.27
CA SER A 156 3.83 -9.09 6.01
C SER A 156 4.97 -9.83 5.32
N ILE A 157 4.69 -10.96 4.67
CA ILE A 157 5.68 -11.67 3.86
C ILE A 157 6.09 -10.81 2.64
N LEU A 158 5.11 -10.28 1.91
CA LEU A 158 5.37 -9.45 0.73
C LEU A 158 6.15 -8.17 1.10
N GLU A 159 5.86 -7.58 2.25
CA GLU A 159 6.62 -6.45 2.77
C GLU A 159 8.06 -6.85 3.13
N PHE A 160 8.26 -8.02 3.76
CA PHE A 160 9.56 -8.48 4.20
C PHE A 160 10.50 -8.78 3.02
N PHE A 161 10.03 -9.51 2.02
CA PHE A 161 10.86 -9.91 0.88
C PHE A 161 10.98 -8.78 -0.15
N PRO A 162 12.21 -8.36 -0.51
CA PRO A 162 12.41 -7.38 -1.57
C PRO A 162 11.97 -7.96 -2.91
N THR A 163 10.90 -7.45 -3.46
CA THR A 163 10.44 -7.79 -4.80
C THR A 163 11.00 -6.82 -5.84
N ARG A 164 10.95 -7.19 -7.12
CA ARG A 164 11.28 -6.25 -8.22
C ARG A 164 10.19 -5.19 -8.42
N VAL A 165 8.99 -5.50 -7.97
CA VAL A 165 7.82 -4.60 -7.99
C VAL A 165 7.75 -3.87 -6.66
N ASP A 166 7.44 -2.58 -6.71
CA ASP A 166 7.32 -1.75 -5.51
C ASP A 166 6.23 -2.28 -4.55
N ASP A 167 6.50 -2.20 -3.25
CA ASP A 167 5.62 -2.71 -2.19
C ASP A 167 4.22 -2.06 -2.25
N ASN A 168 4.11 -0.81 -2.71
CA ASN A 168 2.83 -0.13 -2.89
C ASN A 168 1.92 -0.80 -3.94
N ILE A 169 2.47 -1.62 -4.83
CA ILE A 169 1.72 -2.38 -5.83
C ILE A 169 1.62 -3.85 -5.41
N SER A 170 2.76 -4.48 -5.12
CA SER A 170 2.82 -5.92 -4.90
C SER A 170 2.04 -6.37 -3.66
N LEU A 171 2.08 -5.59 -2.58
CA LEU A 171 1.45 -5.94 -1.32
C LEU A 171 -0.08 -5.97 -1.41
N PRO A 172 -0.79 -4.88 -1.79
CA PRO A 172 -2.25 -4.90 -1.79
C PRO A 172 -2.81 -5.83 -2.85
N VAL A 173 -2.15 -5.97 -4.00
CA VAL A 173 -2.59 -6.90 -5.05
C VAL A 173 -2.37 -8.34 -4.59
N GLY A 174 -1.17 -8.68 -4.08
CA GLY A 174 -0.81 -10.04 -3.72
C GLY A 174 -1.63 -10.58 -2.55
N CYS A 175 -1.70 -9.84 -1.43
CA CYS A 175 -2.50 -10.31 -0.29
C CYS A 175 -4.01 -10.32 -0.61
N GLY A 176 -4.49 -9.40 -1.43
CA GLY A 176 -5.88 -9.37 -1.87
C GLY A 176 -6.25 -10.54 -2.76
N LEU A 177 -5.40 -10.93 -3.72
CA LEU A 177 -5.62 -12.12 -4.55
C LEU A 177 -5.60 -13.41 -3.73
N LEU A 178 -4.70 -13.51 -2.74
CA LEU A 178 -4.70 -14.66 -1.83
C LEU A 178 -6.00 -14.74 -1.03
N MET A 179 -6.46 -13.62 -0.45
CA MET A 179 -7.72 -13.58 0.28
C MET A 179 -8.91 -13.95 -0.62
N LEU A 180 -8.93 -13.44 -1.86
CA LEU A 180 -9.96 -13.78 -2.83
C LEU A 180 -9.98 -15.28 -3.13
N LEU A 181 -8.82 -15.87 -3.37
CA LEU A 181 -8.71 -17.33 -3.60
C LEU A 181 -9.24 -18.12 -2.41
N LEU A 182 -8.84 -17.75 -1.19
CA LEU A 182 -9.26 -18.45 0.03
C LEU A 182 -10.74 -18.25 0.37
N SER A 183 -11.36 -17.15 -0.08
CA SER A 183 -12.79 -16.90 0.13
C SER A 183 -13.71 -17.77 -0.74
N HIS A 184 -13.16 -18.43 -1.76
CA HIS A 184 -13.88 -19.34 -2.64
C HIS A 184 -13.67 -20.82 -2.30
N LEU A 185 -12.83 -21.13 -1.29
CA LEU A 185 -12.60 -22.48 -0.76
C LEU A 185 -13.51 -22.74 0.45
#